data_5ebff4637a687fed08ba30763cc58f55
#
_entry.id   5ebff4637a687fed08ba30763cc58f55
#
_cell.length_a   1.000
_cell.length_b   1.000
_cell.length_c   1.000
_cell.angle_alpha   90.00
_cell.angle_beta   90.00
_cell.angle_gamma   90.00
#
_symmetry.space_group_name_H-M   'P 1'
#
loop_
_entity.id
_entity.type
_entity.pdbx_description
1 polymer ?
#
loop_
_entity_poly.entity_id
_entity_poly.type
_entity_poly.pdbx_seq_one_letter_code
_entity_poly.pdbx_strand_id
1 'polypeptide(L)'
;VRKLIRTLVTGAALAALALPLAGRAADPDPQQKKIDELAKELEALKQQVKKDEEKSLSKWLTVSGDYRFRLDSLKGEVPAYYQYMGPTSMPVAMPGFDPENGTLMTNRFGLNLKAKATRNVTVTTRLLMNKTSGMQTADATNAGFFADRMSILDGTIGHVPSDNALRVDQVFATWSNIFDQPVWFSVGRRPSTGGSPTHVRQNGERPGNGGVPGLLVDYAFDGMTLGWAPEIDALPGAFAKLCYGRGFDAGYSNTNDLKDTDMLGVQVVPVDTDPLRIDLQWNRGFNIFDDPNNVSVELGDIDWYGVGLLSTLKGIGPGSLTSFASGGVSITHPNGKHLLLGGMDSGAGLLTSGPDTSDRTGYGAYVGVRYDLPAGTKIGGEYNYGSKYWMPFDPAADDMWTSKLGTRGNVYEAYLIQELPLPAISSFVSKAFFKVGWQYYDFQYTGSNNWIGAPVKVSELMASPMNAQMLPPVKTAQDFYGTFEVRF
;
A
#
# COMPACT_ATOMS: atom_id res chain seq x y z
N VAL A 1 0.13 10.29 -34.80
CA VAL A 1 0.71 9.35 -35.77
C VAL A 1 -0.20 8.13 -35.94
N ARG A 2 -0.71 7.46 -34.89
CA ARG A 2 -1.60 6.27 -35.01
C ARG A 2 -2.97 6.56 -35.67
N LYS A 3 -3.56 7.73 -35.50
CA LYS A 3 -4.83 8.09 -36.16
C LYS A 3 -4.67 8.41 -37.64
N LEU A 4 -3.53 8.97 -38.09
CA LEU A 4 -3.27 9.27 -39.50
C LEU A 4 -3.07 7.98 -40.33
N ILE A 5 -2.44 6.96 -39.77
CA ILE A 5 -2.19 5.69 -40.44
C ILE A 5 -3.48 4.88 -40.63
N ARG A 6 -4.44 4.95 -39.73
CA ARG A 6 -5.74 4.26 -39.85
C ARG A 6 -6.62 4.87 -40.94
N THR A 7 -6.57 6.18 -41.17
CA THR A 7 -7.41 6.87 -42.15
C THR A 7 -6.90 6.67 -43.59
N LEU A 8 -5.59 6.44 -43.76
CA LEU A 8 -5.01 6.17 -45.10
C LEU A 8 -5.23 4.72 -45.60
N VAL A 9 -5.37 3.76 -44.68
CA VAL A 9 -5.60 2.33 -45.03
C VAL A 9 -7.05 2.03 -45.39
N THR A 10 -8.03 2.79 -44.88
CA THR A 10 -9.44 2.60 -45.21
C THR A 10 -9.88 3.31 -46.48
N GLY A 11 -9.14 4.31 -46.99
CA GLY A 11 -9.46 5.05 -48.24
C GLY A 11 -9.07 4.34 -49.51
N ALA A 12 -8.12 3.40 -49.48
CA ALA A 12 -7.60 2.74 -50.69
C ALA A 12 -8.35 1.44 -51.07
N ALA A 13 -9.23 0.93 -50.19
CA ALA A 13 -9.90 -0.37 -50.43
C ALA A 13 -11.28 -0.28 -51.08
N LEU A 14 -11.82 0.91 -51.36
CA LEU A 14 -13.20 1.10 -51.86
C LEU A 14 -13.30 1.57 -53.30
N ALA A 15 -12.20 1.73 -54.03
CA ALA A 15 -12.19 2.18 -55.41
C ALA A 15 -12.03 1.11 -56.51
N ALA A 16 -12.06 -0.21 -56.14
CA ALA A 16 -11.73 -1.28 -57.08
C ALA A 16 -12.89 -2.23 -57.44
N LEU A 17 -14.14 -1.82 -57.31
CA LEU A 17 -15.29 -2.65 -57.66
C LEU A 17 -16.28 -1.88 -58.58
N ALA A 18 -15.92 -1.71 -59.87
CA ALA A 18 -16.87 -1.61 -61.00
C ALA A 18 -16.15 -1.40 -62.30
N LEU A 19 -15.94 -2.44 -63.11
CA LEU A 19 -15.96 -2.35 -64.60
C LEU A 19 -16.01 -3.79 -65.19
N PRO A 20 -16.69 -3.96 -66.34
CA PRO A 20 -17.09 -5.29 -66.83
C PRO A 20 -16.01 -5.96 -67.72
N LEU A 21 -16.16 -7.30 -67.81
CA LEU A 21 -15.34 -8.17 -68.66
C LEU A 21 -15.45 -7.83 -70.13
N ALA A 22 -14.30 -7.67 -70.79
CA ALA A 22 -14.11 -8.05 -72.18
C ALA A 22 -12.60 -8.41 -72.38
N GLY A 23 -12.33 -9.64 -72.80
CA GLY A 23 -11.01 -10.18 -72.88
C GLY A 23 -10.11 -9.60 -73.96
N ARG A 24 -8.84 -9.52 -73.61
CA ARG A 24 -7.65 -9.70 -74.47
C ARG A 24 -6.44 -9.70 -73.56
N ALA A 25 -5.59 -10.72 -73.72
CA ALA A 25 -4.28 -10.70 -73.08
C ALA A 25 -3.48 -9.53 -73.67
N ALA A 26 -3.42 -8.44 -72.86
CA ALA A 26 -2.51 -7.33 -73.10
C ALA A 26 -1.48 -7.37 -71.98
N ASP A 27 -0.21 -7.02 -72.33
CA ASP A 27 0.86 -6.83 -71.33
C ASP A 27 0.35 -6.00 -70.15
N PRO A 28 0.69 -6.41 -68.91
CA PRO A 28 0.20 -5.71 -67.75
C PRO A 28 0.63 -4.22 -67.81
N ASP A 29 -0.37 -3.38 -67.75
CA ASP A 29 -0.26 -1.92 -67.69
C ASP A 29 0.90 -1.50 -66.76
N PRO A 30 1.80 -0.62 -67.21
CA PRO A 30 2.88 -0.11 -66.34
C PRO A 30 2.39 0.42 -64.99
N GLN A 31 1.15 0.89 -64.92
CA GLN A 31 0.51 1.31 -63.67
C GLN A 31 0.18 0.12 -62.76
N GLN A 32 -0.27 -1.02 -63.33
CA GLN A 32 -0.57 -2.22 -62.53
C GLN A 32 0.70 -2.84 -61.96
N LYS A 33 1.80 -2.89 -62.72
CA LYS A 33 3.11 -3.32 -62.19
C LYS A 33 3.58 -2.47 -61.04
N LYS A 34 3.38 -1.15 -61.13
CA LYS A 34 3.76 -0.23 -60.08
C LYS A 34 2.88 -0.35 -58.81
N ILE A 35 1.59 -0.68 -58.97
CA ILE A 35 0.67 -0.98 -57.90
C ILE A 35 1.08 -2.29 -57.17
N ASP A 36 1.43 -3.32 -57.93
CA ASP A 36 1.85 -4.62 -57.37
C ASP A 36 3.22 -4.51 -56.68
N GLU A 37 4.12 -3.67 -57.19
CA GLU A 37 5.41 -3.37 -56.55
C GLU A 37 5.22 -2.59 -55.24
N LEU A 38 4.39 -1.57 -55.22
CA LEU A 38 4.02 -0.81 -54.04
C LEU A 38 3.28 -1.66 -53.00
N ALA A 39 2.45 -2.61 -53.42
CA ALA A 39 1.78 -3.55 -52.54
C ALA A 39 2.77 -4.52 -51.87
N LYS A 40 3.79 -4.99 -52.59
CA LYS A 40 4.88 -5.81 -52.06
C LYS A 40 5.77 -5.02 -51.10
N GLU A 41 6.12 -3.78 -51.45
CA GLU A 41 6.90 -2.92 -50.56
C GLU A 41 6.12 -2.61 -49.24
N LEU A 42 4.81 -2.34 -49.36
CA LEU A 42 3.94 -2.10 -48.23
C LEU A 42 3.85 -3.33 -47.30
N GLU A 43 3.75 -4.53 -47.89
CA GLU A 43 3.70 -5.78 -47.11
C GLU A 43 5.06 -6.09 -46.45
N ALA A 44 6.17 -5.84 -47.17
CA ALA A 44 7.51 -5.98 -46.60
C ALA A 44 7.75 -4.96 -45.48
N LEU A 45 7.31 -3.72 -45.66
CA LEU A 45 7.40 -2.68 -44.63
C LEU A 45 6.55 -3.03 -43.40
N LYS A 46 5.32 -3.56 -43.58
CA LYS A 46 4.46 -4.04 -42.51
C LYS A 46 5.13 -5.18 -41.74
N GLN A 47 5.77 -6.12 -42.45
CA GLN A 47 6.48 -7.24 -41.79
C GLN A 47 7.72 -6.74 -41.03
N GLN A 48 8.43 -5.77 -41.57
CA GLN A 48 9.59 -5.16 -40.93
C GLN A 48 9.17 -4.34 -39.71
N VAL A 49 8.14 -3.52 -39.80
CA VAL A 49 7.55 -2.79 -38.66
C VAL A 49 7.07 -3.77 -37.59
N LYS A 50 6.44 -4.90 -37.98
CA LYS A 50 6.01 -5.94 -37.04
C LYS A 50 7.20 -6.62 -36.35
N LYS A 51 8.30 -6.92 -37.08
CA LYS A 51 9.53 -7.49 -36.49
C LYS A 51 10.24 -6.50 -35.57
N ASP A 52 10.32 -5.23 -35.98
CA ASP A 52 10.96 -4.18 -35.15
C ASP A 52 10.11 -3.86 -33.91
N GLU A 53 8.78 -3.89 -34.06
CA GLU A 53 7.86 -3.82 -32.94
C GLU A 53 7.95 -5.04 -32.02
N GLU A 54 8.16 -6.27 -32.53
CA GLU A 54 8.35 -7.49 -31.73
C GLU A 54 9.67 -7.48 -30.93
N LYS A 55 10.69 -6.80 -31.44
CA LYS A 55 11.99 -6.60 -30.77
C LYS A 55 11.99 -5.37 -29.86
N SER A 56 10.96 -4.51 -29.91
CA SER A 56 10.89 -3.30 -29.10
C SER A 56 10.69 -3.66 -27.63
N LEU A 57 11.58 -3.18 -26.76
CA LEU A 57 11.47 -3.28 -25.30
C LEU A 57 10.10 -2.85 -24.80
N SER A 58 9.48 -1.85 -25.42
CA SER A 58 8.17 -1.31 -25.03
C SER A 58 7.00 -2.29 -25.14
N LYS A 59 7.15 -3.42 -25.84
CA LYS A 59 6.11 -4.45 -25.95
C LYS A 59 6.07 -5.40 -24.77
N TRP A 60 7.22 -5.70 -24.20
CA TRP A 60 7.33 -6.67 -23.12
C TRP A 60 7.80 -6.06 -21.79
N LEU A 61 8.43 -4.87 -21.81
CA LEU A 61 8.89 -4.17 -20.63
C LEU A 61 8.24 -2.79 -20.51
N THR A 62 7.58 -2.55 -19.41
CA THR A 62 7.09 -1.21 -19.02
C THR A 62 7.91 -0.73 -17.84
N VAL A 63 8.42 0.50 -17.94
CA VAL A 63 9.14 1.19 -16.87
C VAL A 63 8.32 2.39 -16.46
N SER A 64 8.09 2.58 -15.17
CA SER A 64 7.42 3.74 -14.57
C SER A 64 7.99 3.99 -13.18
N GLY A 65 7.66 5.11 -12.58
CA GLY A 65 8.19 5.41 -11.26
C GLY A 65 7.54 6.59 -10.59
N ASP A 66 8.02 6.85 -9.38
CA ASP A 66 7.64 8.02 -8.60
C ASP A 66 8.86 8.59 -7.86
N TYR A 67 8.87 9.90 -7.73
CA TYR A 67 9.80 10.61 -6.86
C TYR A 67 9.00 11.53 -5.93
N ARG A 68 9.38 11.55 -4.65
CA ARG A 68 8.81 12.46 -3.66
C ARG A 68 9.92 13.08 -2.83
N PHE A 69 9.95 14.39 -2.78
CA PHE A 69 10.60 15.14 -1.72
C PHE A 69 9.54 15.54 -0.69
N ARG A 70 9.85 15.36 0.60
CA ARG A 70 8.94 15.71 1.68
C ARG A 70 9.68 16.46 2.78
N LEU A 71 9.06 17.51 3.30
CA LEU A 71 9.47 18.28 4.46
C LEU A 71 8.38 18.15 5.52
N ASP A 72 8.77 17.76 6.72
CA ASP A 72 7.89 17.57 7.86
C ASP A 72 8.33 18.46 9.03
N SER A 73 7.35 18.99 9.77
CA SER A 73 7.51 19.61 11.07
C SER A 73 6.74 18.81 12.10
N LEU A 74 7.49 18.02 12.87
CA LEU A 74 6.96 17.07 13.84
C LEU A 74 7.02 17.65 15.24
N LYS A 75 5.90 17.61 15.99
CA LYS A 75 5.82 17.95 17.41
C LYS A 75 4.96 16.93 18.13
N GLY A 76 5.38 16.52 19.33
CA GLY A 76 4.64 15.58 20.16
C GLY A 76 4.68 15.98 21.62
N GLU A 77 3.86 15.35 22.41
CA GLU A 77 3.83 15.42 23.87
C GLU A 77 3.92 14.01 24.44
N VAL A 78 4.97 13.73 25.22
CA VAL A 78 5.13 12.54 26.04
C VAL A 78 4.84 12.93 27.48
N PRO A 79 3.76 12.44 28.12
CA PRO A 79 3.46 12.76 29.50
C PRO A 79 4.42 12.04 30.44
N ALA A 80 4.43 12.41 31.73
CA ALA A 80 5.13 11.63 32.73
C ALA A 80 4.58 10.20 32.79
N TYR A 81 5.46 9.22 32.96
CA TYR A 81 5.11 7.81 32.94
C TYR A 81 6.08 6.97 33.80
N TYR A 82 5.73 5.73 34.11
CA TYR A 82 6.66 4.76 34.63
C TYR A 82 7.35 4.03 33.48
N GLN A 83 8.68 4.02 33.47
CA GLN A 83 9.48 3.23 32.54
C GLN A 83 9.65 1.80 33.06
N TYR A 84 9.35 0.81 32.24
CA TYR A 84 9.65 -0.58 32.53
C TYR A 84 11.16 -0.81 32.37
N MET A 85 11.82 -1.30 33.43
CA MET A 85 13.27 -1.47 33.49
C MET A 85 13.71 -2.92 33.35
N GLY A 86 12.78 -3.83 33.07
CA GLY A 86 13.02 -5.27 32.97
C GLY A 86 12.33 -6.08 34.07
N PRO A 87 12.28 -7.43 33.92
CA PRO A 87 11.51 -8.31 34.78
C PRO A 87 11.94 -8.31 36.26
N THR A 88 13.21 -8.00 36.52
CA THR A 88 13.80 -8.02 37.88
C THR A 88 13.95 -6.62 38.49
N SER A 89 13.55 -5.59 37.80
CA SER A 89 13.75 -4.19 38.21
C SER A 89 12.43 -3.52 38.53
N MET A 90 12.44 -2.63 39.52
CA MET A 90 11.27 -1.78 39.76
C MET A 90 11.13 -0.72 38.67
N PRO A 91 9.92 -0.44 38.22
CA PRO A 91 9.68 0.65 37.26
C PRO A 91 10.16 2.01 37.81
N VAL A 92 10.71 2.83 36.95
CA VAL A 92 11.22 4.18 37.31
C VAL A 92 10.29 5.25 36.76
N ALA A 93 9.93 6.20 37.61
CA ALA A 93 9.15 7.37 37.17
C ALA A 93 10.00 8.27 36.27
N MET A 94 9.53 8.53 35.06
CA MET A 94 10.14 9.39 34.07
C MET A 94 9.34 10.68 33.93
N PRO A 95 10.00 11.86 33.85
CA PRO A 95 9.31 13.10 33.56
C PRO A 95 8.77 13.11 32.12
N GLY A 96 7.72 13.88 31.89
CA GLY A 96 7.25 14.15 30.53
C GLY A 96 8.24 15.02 29.74
N PHE A 97 8.18 14.94 28.43
CA PHE A 97 8.98 15.77 27.50
C PHE A 97 8.26 15.94 26.17
N ASP A 98 8.66 16.94 25.40
CA ASP A 98 8.08 17.29 24.10
C ASP A 98 9.07 16.98 22.97
N PRO A 99 8.97 15.83 22.29
CA PRO A 99 9.81 15.53 21.14
C PRO A 99 9.46 16.43 19.96
N GLU A 100 10.46 17.05 19.35
CA GLU A 100 10.29 17.95 18.21
C GLU A 100 11.36 17.74 17.15
N ASN A 101 10.92 17.71 15.87
CA ASN A 101 11.80 17.87 14.71
C ASN A 101 11.14 18.82 13.71
N GLY A 102 11.55 20.08 13.72
CA GLY A 102 10.92 21.14 12.93
C GLY A 102 11.24 21.09 11.42
N THR A 103 12.23 20.28 10.99
CA THR A 103 12.74 20.31 9.60
C THR A 103 13.21 18.93 9.11
N LEU A 104 12.43 17.89 9.36
CA LEU A 104 12.72 16.57 8.81
C LEU A 104 12.52 16.57 7.30
N MET A 105 13.57 16.26 6.55
CA MET A 105 13.53 16.15 5.10
C MET A 105 13.70 14.69 4.67
N THR A 106 12.83 14.20 3.81
CA THR A 106 12.93 12.85 3.26
C THR A 106 12.84 12.87 1.73
N ASN A 107 13.50 11.90 1.11
CA ASN A 107 13.45 11.64 -0.33
C ASN A 107 13.01 10.21 -0.56
N ARG A 108 11.94 9.99 -1.32
CA ARG A 108 11.50 8.68 -1.76
C ARG A 108 11.61 8.57 -3.28
N PHE A 109 12.23 7.51 -3.74
CA PHE A 109 12.30 7.15 -5.15
C PHE A 109 11.79 5.73 -5.34
N GLY A 110 10.80 5.55 -6.18
CA GLY A 110 10.22 4.27 -6.56
C GLY A 110 10.39 4.00 -8.05
N LEU A 111 10.87 2.82 -8.42
CA LEU A 111 10.99 2.36 -9.81
C LEU A 111 10.17 1.09 -9.99
N ASN A 112 9.20 1.13 -10.91
CA ASN A 112 8.35 0.00 -11.25
C ASN A 112 8.78 -0.58 -12.59
N LEU A 113 8.99 -1.89 -12.62
CA LEU A 113 9.29 -2.68 -13.83
C LEU A 113 8.18 -3.71 -14.01
N LYS A 114 7.58 -3.76 -15.18
CA LYS A 114 6.57 -4.76 -15.52
C LYS A 114 6.97 -5.46 -16.82
N ALA A 115 7.41 -6.72 -16.70
CA ALA A 115 7.87 -7.53 -17.82
C ALA A 115 6.82 -8.60 -18.18
N LYS A 116 6.38 -8.61 -19.44
CA LYS A 116 5.51 -9.68 -19.98
C LYS A 116 6.38 -10.86 -20.41
N ALA A 117 6.38 -11.93 -19.63
CA ALA A 117 7.10 -13.16 -19.99
C ALA A 117 6.36 -13.97 -21.08
N THR A 118 5.02 -13.97 -21.03
CA THR A 118 4.14 -14.56 -22.04
C THR A 118 2.90 -13.69 -22.20
N ARG A 119 1.93 -14.10 -23.05
CA ARG A 119 0.65 -13.40 -23.22
C ARG A 119 -0.07 -13.23 -21.86
N ASN A 120 -0.01 -14.24 -21.01
CA ASN A 120 -0.79 -14.34 -19.77
C ASN A 120 0.09 -14.30 -18.51
N VAL A 121 1.42 -14.24 -18.63
CA VAL A 121 2.34 -14.19 -17.48
C VAL A 121 3.12 -12.90 -17.47
N THR A 122 3.04 -12.18 -16.36
CA THR A 122 3.72 -10.92 -16.14
C THR A 122 4.51 -10.97 -14.84
N VAL A 123 5.76 -10.51 -14.87
CA VAL A 123 6.58 -10.27 -13.67
C VAL A 123 6.55 -8.78 -13.36
N THR A 124 6.21 -8.44 -12.13
CA THR A 124 6.19 -7.06 -11.63
C THR A 124 7.23 -6.92 -10.53
N THR A 125 8.04 -5.87 -10.62
CA THR A 125 9.05 -5.51 -9.62
C THR A 125 8.89 -4.05 -9.25
N ARG A 126 8.95 -3.73 -7.95
CA ARG A 126 9.11 -2.36 -7.45
C ARG A 126 10.38 -2.27 -6.61
N LEU A 127 11.25 -1.35 -7.01
CA LEU A 127 12.41 -0.97 -6.23
C LEU A 127 12.10 0.35 -5.54
N LEU A 128 12.48 0.47 -4.27
CA LEU A 128 12.15 1.62 -3.44
C LEU A 128 13.35 2.07 -2.61
N MET A 129 13.61 3.37 -2.62
CA MET A 129 14.50 4.07 -1.70
C MET A 129 13.67 5.09 -0.92
N ASN A 130 13.83 5.16 0.39
CA ASN A 130 13.22 6.19 1.24
C ASN A 130 14.29 6.69 2.22
N LYS A 131 14.85 7.86 1.93
CA LYS A 131 16.04 8.38 2.60
C LYS A 131 15.68 9.58 3.48
N THR A 132 16.20 9.57 4.70
CA THR A 132 16.28 10.78 5.54
C THR A 132 17.49 11.64 5.10
N SER A 133 17.25 12.90 4.76
CA SER A 133 18.31 13.83 4.34
C SER A 133 19.28 14.10 5.48
N GLY A 134 20.58 14.08 5.17
CA GLY A 134 21.64 14.31 6.17
C GLY A 134 21.91 13.13 7.12
N MET A 135 21.18 12.01 6.99
CA MET A 135 21.39 10.84 7.81
C MET A 135 22.70 10.15 7.52
N GLN A 136 23.51 9.88 8.55
CA GLN A 136 24.84 9.27 8.43
C GLN A 136 24.80 7.75 8.52
N THR A 137 23.84 7.18 9.27
CA THR A 137 23.69 5.74 9.48
C THR A 137 22.21 5.32 9.40
N ALA A 138 21.96 4.05 9.07
CA ALA A 138 20.60 3.50 9.01
C ALA A 138 19.88 3.55 10.36
N ASP A 139 20.61 3.53 11.46
CA ASP A 139 20.05 3.50 12.82
C ASP A 139 19.59 4.87 13.32
N ALA A 140 19.98 5.96 12.67
CA ALA A 140 19.64 7.31 13.11
C ALA A 140 18.13 7.59 13.13
N THR A 141 17.34 6.91 12.29
CA THR A 141 15.88 7.04 12.27
C THR A 141 15.18 6.27 13.37
N ASN A 142 15.82 5.28 13.99
CA ASN A 142 15.20 4.47 15.04
C ASN A 142 15.25 5.17 16.41
N ALA A 143 16.09 6.18 16.56
CA ALA A 143 16.25 6.91 17.80
C ALA A 143 15.31 8.12 17.86
N GLY A 144 14.14 7.97 18.43
CA GLY A 144 13.35 9.08 18.95
C GLY A 144 12.28 9.70 18.04
N PHE A 145 12.14 9.29 16.77
CA PHE A 145 11.03 9.79 15.95
C PHE A 145 9.70 9.11 16.25
N PHE A 146 9.74 7.90 16.75
CA PHE A 146 8.61 7.01 16.83
C PHE A 146 8.51 6.38 18.21
N ALA A 147 8.29 7.22 19.21
CA ALA A 147 7.87 6.75 20.52
C ALA A 147 6.66 5.81 20.35
N ASP A 148 6.60 4.75 21.12
CA ASP A 148 5.49 3.77 21.11
C ASP A 148 5.32 2.99 19.79
N ARG A 149 6.32 3.01 18.90
CA ARG A 149 6.29 2.32 17.61
C ARG A 149 7.00 0.97 17.66
N MET A 150 6.44 -0.02 16.95
CA MET A 150 7.14 -1.28 16.68
C MET A 150 8.40 -1.09 15.84
N SER A 151 9.30 -2.05 15.96
CA SER A 151 10.49 -2.19 15.12
C SER A 151 10.12 -2.34 13.64
N ILE A 152 11.10 -2.13 12.76
CA ILE A 152 10.95 -2.30 11.31
C ILE A 152 10.77 -3.79 11.01
N LEU A 153 9.72 -4.12 10.26
CA LEU A 153 9.43 -5.45 9.75
C LEU A 153 9.98 -5.62 8.33
N ASP A 154 10.22 -6.85 7.90
CA ASP A 154 10.75 -7.16 6.56
C ASP A 154 9.93 -6.50 5.43
N GLY A 155 8.61 -6.61 5.45
CA GLY A 155 7.70 -6.00 4.46
C GLY A 155 7.59 -4.47 4.54
N THR A 156 8.32 -3.79 5.43
CA THR A 156 8.31 -2.33 5.62
C THR A 156 9.65 -1.67 5.37
N ILE A 157 10.70 -2.42 5.08
CA ILE A 157 12.08 -1.90 5.00
C ILE A 157 12.23 -0.71 4.05
N GLY A 158 11.52 -0.67 2.93
CA GLY A 158 11.54 0.45 1.99
C GLY A 158 10.59 1.59 2.33
N HIS A 159 9.69 1.43 3.28
CA HIS A 159 8.62 2.39 3.61
C HIS A 159 9.01 3.33 4.75
N VAL A 160 9.88 2.89 5.65
CA VAL A 160 10.40 3.74 6.72
C VAL A 160 11.61 4.53 6.19
N PRO A 161 11.65 5.86 6.40
CA PRO A 161 12.81 6.66 6.01
C PRO A 161 14.10 6.15 6.67
N SER A 162 15.12 5.89 5.87
CA SER A 162 16.40 5.35 6.31
C SER A 162 17.56 5.89 5.48
N ASP A 163 18.37 5.02 4.89
CA ASP A 163 19.53 5.35 4.05
C ASP A 163 19.14 5.50 2.55
N ASN A 164 20.15 5.58 1.68
CA ASN A 164 19.98 5.69 0.22
C ASN A 164 20.04 4.33 -0.49
N ALA A 165 19.90 3.21 0.21
CA ALA A 165 19.87 1.90 -0.42
C ALA A 165 18.58 1.69 -1.21
N LEU A 166 18.71 1.18 -2.42
CA LEU A 166 17.58 0.76 -3.24
C LEU A 166 17.20 -0.67 -2.85
N ARG A 167 15.99 -0.85 -2.36
CA ARG A 167 15.47 -2.12 -1.83
C ARG A 167 14.37 -2.67 -2.71
N VAL A 168 14.25 -3.99 -2.75
CA VAL A 168 13.12 -4.66 -3.41
C VAL A 168 11.90 -4.56 -2.51
N ASP A 169 10.97 -3.68 -2.88
CA ASP A 169 9.68 -3.52 -2.21
C ASP A 169 8.71 -4.62 -2.62
N GLN A 170 8.67 -4.93 -3.92
CA GLN A 170 7.80 -5.96 -4.49
C GLN A 170 8.52 -6.68 -5.62
N VAL A 171 8.34 -8.00 -5.70
CA VAL A 171 8.73 -8.82 -6.84
C VAL A 171 7.84 -10.05 -6.91
N PHE A 172 7.01 -10.14 -7.95
CA PHE A 172 6.06 -11.24 -8.07
C PHE A 172 5.70 -11.51 -9.53
N ALA A 173 5.34 -12.77 -9.78
CA ALA A 173 4.77 -13.19 -11.05
C ALA A 173 3.25 -13.30 -10.94
N THR A 174 2.53 -12.91 -11.99
CA THR A 174 1.09 -13.09 -12.12
C THR A 174 0.77 -13.84 -13.39
N TRP A 175 0.05 -14.95 -13.28
CA TRP A 175 -0.55 -15.68 -14.36
C TRP A 175 -2.04 -15.35 -14.43
N SER A 176 -2.47 -14.67 -15.48
CA SER A 176 -3.85 -14.19 -15.70
C SER A 176 -4.56 -15.04 -16.74
N ASN A 177 -5.90 -15.02 -16.72
CA ASN A 177 -6.76 -15.76 -17.63
C ASN A 177 -6.42 -17.25 -17.71
N ILE A 178 -6.33 -17.87 -16.54
CA ILE A 178 -5.99 -19.29 -16.39
C ILE A 178 -7.05 -20.14 -17.07
N PHE A 179 -6.65 -20.96 -18.06
CA PHE A 179 -7.56 -21.77 -18.88
C PHE A 179 -8.69 -20.97 -19.55
N ASP A 180 -8.36 -19.72 -20.00
CA ASP A 180 -9.31 -18.77 -20.58
C ASP A 180 -10.47 -18.38 -19.66
N GLN A 181 -10.33 -18.60 -18.35
CA GLN A 181 -11.25 -18.16 -17.33
C GLN A 181 -10.78 -16.85 -16.68
N PRO A 182 -11.65 -16.01 -16.12
CA PRO A 182 -11.28 -14.77 -15.44
C PRO A 182 -10.68 -15.03 -14.05
N VAL A 183 -9.69 -15.94 -14.03
CA VAL A 183 -8.95 -16.39 -12.84
C VAL A 183 -7.50 -15.97 -12.99
N TRP A 184 -6.89 -15.50 -11.89
CA TRP A 184 -5.44 -15.25 -11.85
C TRP A 184 -4.81 -15.90 -10.64
N PHE A 185 -3.54 -16.24 -10.79
CA PHE A 185 -2.66 -16.68 -9.72
C PHE A 185 -1.44 -15.78 -9.68
N SER A 186 -1.01 -15.38 -8.49
CA SER A 186 0.15 -14.51 -8.32
C SER A 186 0.98 -14.98 -7.14
N VAL A 187 2.31 -15.01 -7.29
CA VAL A 187 3.25 -15.53 -6.30
C VAL A 187 4.52 -14.70 -6.24
N GLY A 188 5.08 -14.55 -5.05
CA GLY A 188 6.28 -13.77 -4.74
C GLY A 188 6.02 -12.74 -3.64
N ARG A 189 6.90 -11.72 -3.54
CA ARG A 189 6.73 -10.59 -2.63
C ARG A 189 5.66 -9.65 -3.19
N ARG A 190 4.47 -9.75 -2.64
CA ARG A 190 3.25 -9.19 -3.22
C ARG A 190 2.76 -7.95 -2.50
N PRO A 191 2.16 -6.99 -3.23
CA PRO A 191 1.57 -5.82 -2.60
C PRO A 191 0.27 -6.19 -1.87
N SER A 192 0.29 -6.11 -0.55
CA SER A 192 -0.88 -5.89 0.27
C SER A 192 -0.88 -4.45 0.78
N THR A 193 -0.31 -3.53 -0.02
CA THR A 193 -0.11 -2.12 0.25
C THR A 193 -0.95 -1.26 -0.71
N GLY A 194 -1.21 -0.01 -0.35
CA GLY A 194 -1.86 0.97 -1.22
C GLY A 194 -3.29 0.62 -1.62
N GLY A 195 -4.00 -0.18 -0.83
CA GLY A 195 -5.40 -0.53 -1.05
C GLY A 195 -6.35 0.66 -0.88
N SER A 196 -7.62 0.45 -1.25
CA SER A 196 -8.68 1.44 -1.02
C SER A 196 -8.85 1.70 0.50
N PRO A 197 -9.02 2.95 0.96
CA PRO A 197 -9.11 4.21 0.22
C PRO A 197 -7.81 5.04 0.21
N THR A 198 -6.66 4.49 0.62
CA THR A 198 -5.41 5.26 0.83
C THR A 198 -4.94 6.02 -0.41
N HIS A 199 -5.27 5.51 -1.63
CA HIS A 199 -4.99 6.18 -2.91
C HIS A 199 -5.60 7.59 -3.01
N VAL A 200 -6.69 7.88 -2.29
CA VAL A 200 -7.36 9.20 -2.32
C VAL A 200 -6.41 10.26 -1.76
N ARG A 201 -5.87 10.05 -0.55
CA ARG A 201 -4.90 10.92 0.10
C ARG A 201 -3.58 11.04 -0.68
N GLN A 202 -3.15 9.94 -1.28
CA GLN A 202 -1.88 9.87 -2.01
C GLN A 202 -1.98 10.40 -3.44
N ASN A 203 -3.12 10.94 -3.87
CA ASN A 203 -3.36 11.34 -5.26
C ASN A 203 -3.07 10.20 -6.25
N GLY A 204 -3.31 8.97 -5.83
CA GLY A 204 -3.12 7.75 -6.60
C GLY A 204 -4.28 7.46 -7.53
N GLU A 205 -4.06 6.49 -8.41
CA GLU A 205 -5.14 5.86 -9.16
C GLU A 205 -5.87 4.85 -8.29
N ARG A 206 -7.10 4.54 -8.69
CA ARG A 206 -7.90 3.51 -8.02
C ARG A 206 -7.20 2.15 -8.15
N PRO A 207 -7.02 1.39 -7.06
CA PRO A 207 -6.17 0.19 -7.06
C PRO A 207 -6.76 -1.01 -7.83
N GLY A 208 -8.03 -0.95 -8.28
CA GLY A 208 -8.69 -2.07 -8.94
C GLY A 208 -8.73 -3.31 -8.03
N ASN A 209 -8.24 -4.46 -8.55
CA ASN A 209 -8.09 -5.70 -7.78
C ASN A 209 -6.73 -5.82 -7.05
N GLY A 210 -5.90 -4.79 -7.09
CA GLY A 210 -4.65 -4.70 -6.36
C GLY A 210 -4.85 -4.27 -4.90
N GLY A 211 -3.86 -4.57 -4.04
CA GLY A 211 -3.90 -4.23 -2.61
C GLY A 211 -5.00 -4.96 -1.83
N VAL A 212 -5.16 -4.56 -0.58
CA VAL A 212 -6.23 -4.96 0.35
C VAL A 212 -6.75 -3.69 1.03
N PRO A 213 -7.92 -3.70 1.70
CA PRO A 213 -8.42 -2.52 2.41
C PRO A 213 -7.38 -1.93 3.36
N GLY A 214 -7.02 -0.66 3.13
CA GLY A 214 -5.92 0.01 3.82
C GLY A 214 -6.12 0.13 5.34
N LEU A 215 -7.36 0.07 5.84
CA LEU A 215 -7.64 0.09 7.27
C LEU A 215 -7.12 -1.16 7.99
N LEU A 216 -7.00 -2.31 7.31
CA LEU A 216 -6.67 -3.57 7.97
C LEU A 216 -5.23 -4.00 7.77
N VAL A 217 -4.70 -3.80 6.57
CA VAL A 217 -3.37 -4.30 6.18
C VAL A 217 -2.69 -3.33 5.23
N ASP A 218 -1.46 -2.96 5.54
CA ASP A 218 -0.52 -2.30 4.65
C ASP A 218 0.88 -2.89 4.86
N TYR A 219 1.21 -3.93 4.07
CA TYR A 219 2.43 -4.72 4.20
C TYR A 219 2.73 -5.51 2.93
N ALA A 220 3.99 -5.67 2.56
CA ALA A 220 4.39 -6.49 1.43
C ALA A 220 4.74 -7.92 1.90
N PHE A 221 3.82 -8.85 1.70
CA PHE A 221 4.01 -10.26 2.07
C PHE A 221 4.72 -11.06 0.99
N ASP A 222 5.61 -11.95 1.41
CA ASP A 222 6.06 -13.08 0.60
C ASP A 222 4.98 -14.17 0.63
N GLY A 223 4.38 -14.45 -0.53
CA GLY A 223 3.22 -15.34 -0.54
C GLY A 223 2.55 -15.48 -1.90
N MET A 224 1.27 -15.81 -1.88
CA MET A 224 0.49 -16.09 -3.08
C MET A 224 -0.94 -15.57 -3.00
N THR A 225 -1.55 -15.35 -4.15
CA THR A 225 -2.97 -15.02 -4.25
C THR A 225 -3.60 -15.78 -5.42
N LEU A 226 -4.74 -16.38 -5.16
CA LEU A 226 -5.68 -16.84 -6.17
C LEU A 226 -6.85 -15.88 -6.23
N GLY A 227 -7.17 -15.36 -7.41
CA GLY A 227 -8.27 -14.42 -7.57
C GLY A 227 -9.18 -14.79 -8.74
N TRP A 228 -10.40 -14.29 -8.65
CA TRP A 228 -11.45 -14.50 -9.62
C TRP A 228 -12.20 -13.19 -9.85
N ALA A 229 -12.31 -12.76 -11.10
CA ALA A 229 -12.96 -11.50 -11.49
C ALA A 229 -13.94 -11.77 -12.65
N PRO A 230 -15.13 -12.34 -12.34
CA PRO A 230 -16.11 -12.66 -13.36
C PRO A 230 -16.78 -11.40 -13.93
N GLU A 231 -17.21 -11.49 -15.18
CA GLU A 231 -18.10 -10.48 -15.77
C GLU A 231 -19.56 -10.84 -15.41
N ILE A 232 -20.13 -10.13 -14.44
CA ILE A 232 -21.51 -10.32 -13.98
C ILE A 232 -22.25 -8.99 -14.12
N ASP A 233 -23.24 -8.92 -14.99
CA ASP A 233 -23.99 -7.67 -15.28
C ASP A 233 -24.59 -7.03 -14.03
N ALA A 234 -25.10 -7.83 -13.08
CA ALA A 234 -25.69 -7.37 -11.83
C ALA A 234 -24.64 -6.89 -10.80
N LEU A 235 -23.36 -7.24 -10.99
CA LEU A 235 -22.24 -6.98 -10.06
C LEU A 235 -21.02 -6.42 -10.84
N PRO A 236 -21.13 -5.21 -11.38
CA PRO A 236 -20.09 -4.65 -12.25
C PRO A 236 -18.77 -4.45 -11.49
N GLY A 237 -17.69 -4.99 -12.07
CA GLY A 237 -16.36 -4.93 -11.50
C GLY A 237 -16.11 -5.85 -10.30
N ALA A 238 -17.01 -6.82 -10.06
CA ALA A 238 -16.89 -7.76 -8.95
C ALA A 238 -15.63 -8.61 -9.04
N PHE A 239 -15.00 -8.86 -7.90
CA PHE A 239 -13.93 -9.84 -7.78
C PHE A 239 -13.85 -10.42 -6.37
N ALA A 240 -13.22 -11.57 -6.28
CA ALA A 240 -12.84 -12.19 -5.01
C ALA A 240 -11.40 -12.69 -5.08
N LYS A 241 -10.70 -12.71 -3.95
CA LYS A 241 -9.36 -13.29 -3.86
C LYS A 241 -9.09 -13.93 -2.51
N LEU A 242 -8.35 -15.03 -2.57
CA LEU A 242 -7.75 -15.72 -1.44
C LEU A 242 -6.27 -15.39 -1.44
N CYS A 243 -5.76 -14.88 -0.32
CA CYS A 243 -4.38 -14.48 -0.14
C CYS A 243 -3.73 -15.31 0.97
N TYR A 244 -2.49 -15.71 0.74
CA TYR A 244 -1.61 -16.29 1.74
C TYR A 244 -0.31 -15.50 1.75
N GLY A 245 0.26 -15.27 2.94
CA GLY A 245 1.57 -14.63 3.10
C GLY A 245 2.31 -15.14 4.31
N ARG A 246 3.64 -15.26 4.20
CA ARG A 246 4.55 -15.55 5.28
C ARG A 246 4.99 -14.24 5.93
N GLY A 247 4.81 -14.11 7.25
CA GLY A 247 5.25 -12.95 8.03
C GLY A 247 6.59 -13.18 8.74
N PHE A 248 6.84 -14.42 9.14
CA PHE A 248 8.09 -14.84 9.79
C PHE A 248 8.34 -16.32 9.50
N ASP A 249 9.56 -16.66 9.14
CA ASP A 249 10.03 -18.03 8.96
C ASP A 249 10.83 -18.45 10.20
N ALA A 250 10.33 -19.45 10.94
CA ALA A 250 10.93 -19.95 12.17
C ALA A 250 12.21 -20.78 11.94
N GLY A 251 12.59 -21.03 10.70
CA GLY A 251 13.74 -21.84 10.35
C GLY A 251 13.57 -23.30 10.78
N TYR A 252 14.49 -23.80 11.58
CA TYR A 252 14.46 -25.20 12.03
C TYR A 252 13.72 -25.30 13.39
N SER A 253 12.39 -25.43 13.37
CA SER A 253 11.53 -25.43 14.56
C SER A 253 11.87 -26.50 15.62
N ASN A 254 12.52 -27.61 15.22
CA ASN A 254 13.02 -28.63 16.14
C ASN A 254 14.26 -28.19 16.95
N THR A 255 14.83 -27.02 16.67
CA THR A 255 15.98 -26.47 17.38
C THR A 255 15.65 -25.24 18.21
N ASN A 256 14.57 -24.53 17.90
CA ASN A 256 14.21 -23.24 18.55
C ASN A 256 12.79 -23.22 19.14
N ASP A 257 12.00 -24.28 18.96
CA ASP A 257 10.59 -24.39 19.40
C ASP A 257 9.68 -23.25 18.93
N LEU A 258 10.06 -22.58 17.83
CA LEU A 258 9.26 -21.54 17.20
C LEU A 258 8.40 -22.10 16.07
N LYS A 259 7.34 -21.38 15.73
CA LYS A 259 6.47 -21.65 14.58
C LYS A 259 6.50 -20.49 13.62
N ASP A 260 6.25 -20.80 12.37
CA ASP A 260 6.08 -19.79 11.32
C ASP A 260 4.89 -18.88 11.63
N THR A 261 5.06 -17.58 11.37
CA THR A 261 3.93 -16.65 11.36
C THR A 261 3.40 -16.55 9.93
N ASP A 262 2.18 -16.99 9.74
CA ASP A 262 1.49 -16.98 8.46
C ASP A 262 0.25 -16.08 8.50
N MET A 263 -0.13 -15.51 7.37
CA MET A 263 -1.38 -14.81 7.22
C MET A 263 -2.21 -15.41 6.08
N LEU A 264 -3.47 -15.70 6.36
CA LEU A 264 -4.50 -16.05 5.40
C LEU A 264 -5.51 -14.92 5.30
N GLY A 265 -5.95 -14.58 4.08
CA GLY A 265 -6.93 -13.52 3.87
C GLY A 265 -7.90 -13.82 2.74
N VAL A 266 -9.14 -13.37 2.90
CA VAL A 266 -10.17 -13.40 1.87
C VAL A 266 -10.69 -11.98 1.67
N GLN A 267 -10.68 -11.50 0.43
CA GLN A 267 -11.31 -10.25 0.04
C GLN A 267 -12.39 -10.51 -0.99
N VAL A 268 -13.55 -9.87 -0.80
CA VAL A 268 -14.66 -9.87 -1.75
C VAL A 268 -15.04 -8.42 -2.04
N VAL A 269 -15.05 -8.08 -3.31
CA VAL A 269 -15.52 -6.79 -3.81
C VAL A 269 -16.71 -7.08 -4.70
N PRO A 270 -17.96 -6.96 -4.20
CA PRO A 270 -19.15 -7.25 -4.98
C PRO A 270 -19.44 -6.21 -6.07
N VAL A 271 -18.99 -4.97 -5.88
CA VAL A 271 -19.17 -3.87 -6.84
C VAL A 271 -17.92 -3.00 -6.84
N ASP A 272 -17.40 -2.67 -8.02
CA ASP A 272 -16.31 -1.72 -8.23
C ASP A 272 -16.62 -0.79 -9.41
N THR A 273 -17.35 0.28 -9.12
CA THR A 273 -17.71 1.35 -10.07
C THR A 273 -17.34 2.72 -9.48
N ASP A 274 -17.30 3.77 -10.31
CA ASP A 274 -17.03 5.12 -9.81
C ASP A 274 -17.99 5.55 -8.69
N PRO A 275 -19.33 5.41 -8.86
CA PRO A 275 -20.27 5.85 -7.82
C PRO A 275 -20.25 4.97 -6.57
N LEU A 276 -19.79 3.71 -6.68
CA LEU A 276 -19.77 2.81 -5.52
C LEU A 276 -18.75 1.70 -5.69
N ARG A 277 -17.89 1.55 -4.68
CA ARG A 277 -17.10 0.35 -4.43
C ARG A 277 -17.39 -0.13 -3.01
N ILE A 278 -17.51 -1.44 -2.86
CA ILE A 278 -17.70 -2.11 -1.57
C ILE A 278 -16.56 -3.11 -1.40
N ASP A 279 -15.80 -2.99 -0.32
CA ASP A 279 -14.75 -3.93 0.05
C ASP A 279 -15.18 -4.71 1.29
N LEU A 280 -15.12 -6.04 1.24
CA LEU A 280 -15.31 -6.94 2.38
C LEU A 280 -14.02 -7.73 2.56
N GLN A 281 -13.49 -7.79 3.79
CA GLN A 281 -12.21 -8.41 4.07
C GLN A 281 -12.25 -9.20 5.36
N TRP A 282 -11.63 -10.38 5.34
CA TRP A 282 -11.21 -11.13 6.52
C TRP A 282 -9.76 -11.56 6.37
N ASN A 283 -8.99 -11.44 7.45
CA ASN A 283 -7.63 -11.98 7.54
C ASN A 283 -7.46 -12.66 8.89
N ARG A 284 -6.59 -13.67 8.94
CA ARG A 284 -6.08 -14.26 10.16
C ARG A 284 -4.57 -14.38 10.10
N GLY A 285 -3.90 -13.84 11.12
CA GLY A 285 -2.50 -14.05 11.38
C GLY A 285 -2.32 -15.15 12.43
N PHE A 286 -1.54 -16.16 12.08
CA PHE A 286 -1.26 -17.31 12.94
C PHE A 286 0.11 -17.15 13.60
N ASN A 287 0.24 -17.57 14.84
CA ASN A 287 1.50 -17.60 15.59
C ASN A 287 2.24 -16.25 15.55
N ILE A 288 1.55 -15.17 15.90
CA ILE A 288 2.13 -13.81 15.90
C ILE A 288 3.35 -13.81 16.83
N PHE A 289 4.50 -13.45 16.29
CA PHE A 289 5.77 -13.38 17.02
C PHE A 289 5.83 -12.17 17.97
N ASP A 290 6.75 -12.20 18.92
CA ASP A 290 7.00 -11.13 19.89
C ASP A 290 7.76 -9.93 19.26
N ASP A 291 9.07 -9.87 19.33
CA ASP A 291 9.88 -8.77 18.77
C ASP A 291 10.49 -9.18 17.43
N PRO A 292 10.23 -8.44 16.33
CA PRO A 292 10.78 -8.76 15.01
C PRO A 292 12.31 -8.74 14.94
N ASN A 293 12.99 -8.02 15.84
CA ASN A 293 14.46 -7.99 15.87
C ASN A 293 15.06 -9.21 16.59
N ASN A 294 14.31 -9.85 17.45
CA ASN A 294 14.76 -11.00 18.23
C ASN A 294 13.58 -11.88 18.61
N VAL A 295 13.00 -12.54 17.62
CA VAL A 295 11.86 -13.46 17.85
C VAL A 295 12.26 -14.57 18.80
N SER A 296 11.57 -14.66 19.93
CA SER A 296 11.83 -15.62 20.98
C SER A 296 10.62 -16.51 21.32
N VAL A 297 9.40 -15.99 21.12
CA VAL A 297 8.15 -16.72 21.32
C VAL A 297 7.07 -16.25 20.37
N GLU A 298 6.11 -17.10 20.07
CA GLU A 298 4.83 -16.71 19.50
C GLU A 298 3.80 -16.41 20.60
N LEU A 299 3.04 -15.33 20.43
CA LEU A 299 2.12 -14.80 21.44
C LEU A 299 0.66 -15.22 21.25
N GLY A 300 0.32 -15.79 20.09
CA GLY A 300 -1.05 -16.20 19.73
C GLY A 300 -1.45 -15.81 18.31
N ASP A 301 -2.75 -15.69 18.06
CA ASP A 301 -3.32 -15.41 16.75
C ASP A 301 -4.11 -14.09 16.75
N ILE A 302 -4.31 -13.50 15.58
CA ILE A 302 -5.18 -12.31 15.42
C ILE A 302 -6.11 -12.52 14.23
N ASP A 303 -7.40 -12.28 14.41
CA ASP A 303 -8.39 -12.16 13.33
C ASP A 303 -8.71 -10.69 13.05
N TRP A 304 -8.84 -10.34 11.77
CA TRP A 304 -9.28 -9.02 11.30
C TRP A 304 -10.47 -9.14 10.38
N TYR A 305 -11.48 -8.32 10.61
CA TYR A 305 -12.66 -8.18 9.76
C TYR A 305 -12.82 -6.73 9.36
N GLY A 306 -13.17 -6.47 8.11
CA GLY A 306 -13.36 -5.11 7.64
C GLY A 306 -14.38 -4.95 6.54
N VAL A 307 -14.99 -3.79 6.51
CA VAL A 307 -15.85 -3.31 5.45
C VAL A 307 -15.39 -1.92 5.01
N GLY A 308 -15.35 -1.69 3.71
CA GLY A 308 -15.00 -0.40 3.12
C GLY A 308 -16.02 0.02 2.07
N LEU A 309 -16.34 1.30 2.06
CA LEU A 309 -17.18 1.96 1.05
C LEU A 309 -16.38 3.09 0.44
N LEU A 310 -16.37 3.20 -0.88
CA LEU A 310 -15.78 4.31 -1.62
C LEU A 310 -16.75 4.77 -2.70
N SER A 311 -16.96 6.07 -2.79
CA SER A 311 -17.82 6.71 -3.79
C SER A 311 -17.11 7.88 -4.44
N THR A 312 -17.21 7.99 -5.76
CA THR A 312 -16.76 9.17 -6.52
C THR A 312 -17.92 9.67 -7.37
N LEU A 313 -18.44 10.82 -7.01
CA LEU A 313 -19.54 11.49 -7.69
C LEU A 313 -18.98 12.61 -8.57
N LYS A 314 -19.12 12.48 -9.90
CA LYS A 314 -18.71 13.47 -10.88
C LYS A 314 -19.79 14.53 -11.07
N GLY A 315 -19.41 15.77 -11.42
CA GLY A 315 -20.37 16.85 -11.71
C GLY A 315 -21.06 17.42 -10.46
N ILE A 316 -20.44 17.31 -9.30
CA ILE A 316 -20.89 17.98 -8.07
C ILE A 316 -20.38 19.42 -8.11
N GLY A 317 -21.24 20.36 -8.49
CA GLY A 317 -20.80 21.74 -8.80
C GLY A 317 -19.76 21.74 -9.95
N PRO A 318 -18.65 22.48 -9.84
CA PRO A 318 -17.61 22.52 -10.88
C PRO A 318 -16.68 21.31 -10.87
N GLY A 319 -16.75 20.41 -9.89
CA GLY A 319 -15.76 19.35 -9.66
C GLY A 319 -16.35 17.97 -9.45
N SER A 320 -15.59 17.13 -8.75
CA SER A 320 -16.00 15.80 -8.32
C SER A 320 -15.73 15.59 -6.84
N LEU A 321 -16.63 14.86 -6.17
CA LEU A 321 -16.54 14.51 -4.76
C LEU A 321 -16.21 13.04 -4.62
N THR A 322 -15.09 12.74 -3.98
CA THR A 322 -14.76 11.38 -3.53
C THR A 322 -14.96 11.32 -2.03
N SER A 323 -15.71 10.33 -1.56
CA SER A 323 -15.95 10.05 -0.15
C SER A 323 -15.76 8.58 0.15
N PHE A 324 -15.31 8.27 1.36
CA PHE A 324 -15.14 6.90 1.80
C PHE A 324 -15.43 6.73 3.29
N ALA A 325 -15.83 5.50 3.65
CA ALA A 325 -15.99 5.07 5.03
C ALA A 325 -15.56 3.60 5.14
N SER A 326 -14.67 3.32 6.08
CA SER A 326 -14.20 1.97 6.38
C SER A 326 -14.35 1.70 7.88
N GLY A 327 -14.76 0.49 8.23
CA GLY A 327 -14.83 0.00 9.60
C GLY A 327 -14.12 -1.35 9.71
N GLY A 328 -13.48 -1.60 10.84
CA GLY A 328 -12.77 -2.85 11.11
C GLY A 328 -12.90 -3.32 12.55
N VAL A 329 -12.72 -4.62 12.71
CA VAL A 329 -12.65 -5.30 14.02
C VAL A 329 -11.39 -6.15 14.03
N SER A 330 -10.60 -6.07 15.09
CA SER A 330 -9.49 -6.99 15.39
C SER A 330 -9.82 -7.81 16.64
N ILE A 331 -9.56 -9.12 16.60
CA ILE A 331 -9.75 -10.03 17.73
C ILE A 331 -8.43 -10.77 17.96
N THR A 332 -7.81 -10.56 19.11
CA THR A 332 -6.59 -11.31 19.48
C THR A 332 -6.94 -12.52 20.30
N HIS A 333 -6.20 -13.62 20.08
CA HIS A 333 -6.32 -14.89 20.78
C HIS A 333 -4.97 -15.21 21.46
N PRO A 334 -4.70 -14.65 22.67
CA PRO A 334 -3.45 -14.86 23.37
C PRO A 334 -3.24 -16.33 23.76
N ASN A 335 -2.02 -16.85 23.59
CA ASN A 335 -1.69 -18.23 23.95
C ASN A 335 -1.08 -18.36 25.36
N GLY A 336 -0.96 -17.26 26.11
CA GLY A 336 -0.41 -17.22 27.47
C GLY A 336 1.12 -17.12 27.53
N LYS A 337 1.81 -17.08 26.40
CA LYS A 337 3.24 -16.77 26.35
C LYS A 337 3.46 -15.25 26.36
N HIS A 338 4.63 -14.82 26.81
CA HIS A 338 5.01 -13.42 26.94
C HIS A 338 6.34 -13.16 26.25
N LEU A 339 6.56 -11.90 25.85
CA LEU A 339 7.85 -11.41 25.41
C LEU A 339 8.95 -11.75 26.40
N LEU A 340 10.07 -12.28 25.91
CA LEU A 340 11.26 -12.55 26.71
C LEU A 340 12.27 -11.39 26.60
N LEU A 341 12.64 -10.81 27.75
CA LEU A 341 13.68 -9.79 27.84
C LEU A 341 14.91 -10.37 28.53
N GLY A 342 15.99 -10.55 27.77
CA GLY A 342 17.19 -11.23 28.28
C GLY A 342 16.94 -12.67 28.73
N GLY A 343 15.99 -13.35 28.10
CA GLY A 343 15.57 -14.72 28.44
C GLY A 343 14.61 -14.84 29.62
N MET A 344 14.17 -13.72 30.19
CA MET A 344 13.21 -13.69 31.31
C MET A 344 11.83 -13.24 30.84
N ASP A 345 10.81 -13.82 31.39
CA ASP A 345 9.41 -13.47 31.13
C ASP A 345 9.11 -12.03 31.59
N SER A 346 8.69 -11.20 30.63
CA SER A 346 8.33 -9.79 30.88
C SER A 346 6.90 -9.61 31.39
N GLY A 347 6.07 -10.64 31.30
CA GLY A 347 4.64 -10.57 31.56
C GLY A 347 3.83 -9.86 30.47
N ALA A 348 4.44 -9.46 29.33
CA ALA A 348 3.76 -8.80 28.23
C ALA A 348 3.38 -9.81 27.15
N GLY A 349 2.11 -10.13 27.04
CA GLY A 349 1.52 -11.04 26.05
C GLY A 349 0.88 -10.30 24.86
N LEU A 350 0.07 -11.01 24.08
CA LEU A 350 -0.66 -10.47 22.93
C LEU A 350 -1.82 -9.56 23.38
N LEU A 351 -1.59 -8.26 23.49
CA LEU A 351 -2.48 -7.25 24.05
C LEU A 351 -2.97 -7.59 25.47
N THR A 352 -2.17 -8.39 26.20
CA THR A 352 -2.45 -8.82 27.57
C THR A 352 -1.25 -8.58 28.48
N SER A 353 -1.45 -8.69 29.80
CA SER A 353 -0.38 -8.61 30.79
C SER A 353 -0.58 -9.68 31.86
N GLY A 354 0.53 -10.27 32.34
CA GLY A 354 0.52 -11.31 33.32
C GLY A 354 -0.27 -12.56 32.87
N PRO A 355 -0.96 -13.27 33.75
CA PRO A 355 -1.60 -14.55 33.43
C PRO A 355 -2.89 -14.44 32.61
N ASP A 356 -3.23 -13.24 32.11
CA ASP A 356 -4.45 -13.00 31.36
C ASP A 356 -4.35 -13.51 29.93
N THR A 357 -5.17 -14.47 29.55
CA THR A 357 -5.26 -15.09 28.23
C THR A 357 -6.59 -14.79 27.53
N SER A 358 -7.35 -13.81 28.03
CA SER A 358 -8.65 -13.49 27.47
C SER A 358 -8.51 -12.82 26.11
N ASP A 359 -9.36 -13.19 25.16
CA ASP A 359 -9.47 -12.54 23.85
C ASP A 359 -9.71 -11.04 24.00
N ARG A 360 -9.10 -10.26 23.11
CA ARG A 360 -9.26 -8.80 23.09
C ARG A 360 -9.87 -8.37 21.77
N THR A 361 -10.97 -7.64 21.85
CA THR A 361 -11.64 -7.10 20.67
C THR A 361 -11.39 -5.60 20.55
N GLY A 362 -10.85 -5.19 19.40
CA GLY A 362 -10.63 -3.81 19.03
C GLY A 362 -11.50 -3.40 17.84
N TYR A 363 -11.81 -2.10 17.75
CA TYR A 363 -12.59 -1.51 16.68
C TYR A 363 -11.83 -0.34 16.08
N GLY A 364 -11.83 -0.25 14.74
CA GLY A 364 -11.25 0.87 14.00
C GLY A 364 -12.26 1.46 13.01
N ALA A 365 -12.15 2.75 12.77
CA ALA A 365 -12.92 3.48 11.77
C ALA A 365 -12.02 4.44 11.00
N TYR A 366 -12.24 4.55 9.69
CA TYR A 366 -11.53 5.47 8.80
C TYR A 366 -12.52 6.08 7.81
N VAL A 367 -12.70 7.39 7.87
CA VAL A 367 -13.61 8.13 7.00
C VAL A 367 -12.90 9.33 6.40
N GLY A 368 -13.31 9.73 5.21
CA GLY A 368 -12.76 10.91 4.58
C GLY A 368 -13.51 11.36 3.34
N VAL A 369 -13.18 12.58 2.94
CA VAL A 369 -13.71 13.22 1.74
C VAL A 369 -12.59 13.96 1.02
N ARG A 370 -12.67 14.01 -0.33
CA ARG A 370 -11.83 14.85 -1.18
C ARG A 370 -12.67 15.48 -2.29
N TYR A 371 -12.55 16.78 -2.44
CA TYR A 371 -13.18 17.51 -3.53
C TYR A 371 -12.13 17.94 -4.55
N ASP A 372 -12.31 17.48 -5.79
CA ASP A 372 -11.39 17.69 -6.90
C ASP A 372 -11.95 18.79 -7.82
N LEU A 373 -11.27 19.93 -7.91
CA LEU A 373 -11.59 21.06 -8.77
C LEU A 373 -10.98 20.93 -10.18
N PRO A 374 -11.56 21.53 -11.23
CA PRO A 374 -11.07 21.43 -12.60
C PRO A 374 -9.63 21.94 -12.82
N ALA A 375 -9.17 22.90 -11.98
CA ALA A 375 -7.83 23.48 -12.06
C ALA A 375 -6.73 22.56 -11.49
N GLY A 376 -7.03 21.29 -11.18
CA GLY A 376 -6.09 20.36 -10.56
C GLY A 376 -5.88 20.58 -9.06
N THR A 377 -6.65 21.49 -8.45
CA THR A 377 -6.67 21.67 -6.98
C THR A 377 -7.59 20.65 -6.36
N LYS A 378 -7.12 19.95 -5.31
CA LYS A 378 -7.89 18.97 -4.56
C LYS A 378 -7.78 19.29 -3.07
N ILE A 379 -8.91 19.28 -2.38
CA ILE A 379 -8.99 19.58 -0.94
C ILE A 379 -9.58 18.35 -0.27
N GLY A 380 -8.91 17.82 0.75
CA GLY A 380 -9.36 16.64 1.45
C GLY A 380 -9.27 16.76 2.97
N GLY A 381 -10.09 15.97 3.63
CA GLY A 381 -10.06 15.79 5.07
C GLY A 381 -10.38 14.35 5.42
N GLU A 382 -9.72 13.83 6.46
CA GLU A 382 -9.83 12.45 6.90
C GLU A 382 -9.85 12.37 8.43
N TYR A 383 -10.53 11.36 8.93
CA TYR A 383 -10.61 11.07 10.35
C TYR A 383 -10.44 9.57 10.58
N ASN A 384 -9.61 9.22 11.58
CA ASN A 384 -9.41 7.86 12.04
C ASN A 384 -9.73 7.75 13.53
N TYR A 385 -10.27 6.62 13.91
CA TYR A 385 -10.50 6.22 15.29
C TYR A 385 -10.07 4.79 15.51
N GLY A 386 -9.37 4.55 16.63
CA GLY A 386 -9.08 3.21 17.14
C GLY A 386 -9.43 3.08 18.62
N SER A 387 -10.12 2.01 18.98
CA SER A 387 -10.45 1.68 20.36
C SER A 387 -9.23 1.12 21.12
N LYS A 388 -9.37 0.86 22.42
CA LYS A 388 -8.29 0.36 23.31
C LYS A 388 -7.49 -0.81 22.73
N TYR A 389 -8.15 -1.80 22.14
CA TYR A 389 -7.51 -3.03 21.63
C TYR A 389 -7.46 -3.07 20.10
N TRP A 390 -7.66 -1.92 19.44
CA TRP A 390 -7.54 -1.87 17.99
C TRP A 390 -6.11 -2.16 17.56
N MET A 391 -5.97 -3.12 16.64
CA MET A 391 -4.68 -3.57 16.13
C MET A 391 -4.80 -4.00 14.67
N PRO A 392 -4.69 -3.08 13.69
CA PRO A 392 -4.54 -3.42 12.29
C PRO A 392 -3.12 -3.91 12.02
N PHE A 393 -2.87 -4.43 10.82
CA PHE A 393 -1.53 -4.79 10.37
C PHE A 393 -1.10 -3.88 9.20
N ASP A 394 -0.77 -2.64 9.50
CA ASP A 394 -0.42 -1.58 8.55
C ASP A 394 0.94 -0.90 8.81
N PRO A 395 2.01 -1.67 9.09
CA PRO A 395 3.31 -1.10 9.42
C PRO A 395 4.02 -0.40 8.26
N ALA A 396 3.58 -0.63 7.00
CA ALA A 396 4.11 0.05 5.81
C ALA A 396 3.42 1.38 5.51
N ALA A 397 2.50 1.84 6.36
CA ALA A 397 1.84 3.13 6.18
C ALA A 397 2.83 4.30 6.17
N ASP A 398 2.52 5.29 5.34
CA ASP A 398 3.39 6.41 4.99
C ASP A 398 3.18 7.64 5.90
N ASP A 399 2.96 7.39 7.19
CA ASP A 399 2.78 8.42 8.21
C ASP A 399 4.06 8.54 9.06
N MET A 400 4.49 9.77 9.38
CA MET A 400 5.82 9.98 9.97
C MET A 400 5.86 9.65 11.47
N TRP A 401 4.81 9.91 12.25
CA TRP A 401 4.76 9.53 13.66
C TRP A 401 4.54 8.03 13.86
N THR A 402 3.44 7.54 13.37
CA THR A 402 3.05 6.12 13.35
C THR A 402 1.89 5.99 12.37
N SER A 403 1.54 4.78 11.92
CA SER A 403 0.35 4.61 11.10
C SER A 403 -0.87 5.20 11.79
N LYS A 404 -1.51 6.18 11.13
CA LYS A 404 -2.73 6.79 11.67
C LYS A 404 -3.88 5.79 11.81
N LEU A 405 -3.89 4.75 10.96
CA LEU A 405 -4.96 3.75 10.91
C LEU A 405 -4.94 2.83 12.14
N GLY A 406 -3.77 2.60 12.73
CA GLY A 406 -3.61 1.79 13.94
C GLY A 406 -3.54 2.60 15.25
N THR A 407 -3.76 3.91 15.20
CA THR A 407 -3.76 4.75 16.39
C THR A 407 -4.91 4.40 17.32
N ARG A 408 -4.62 4.15 18.60
CA ARG A 408 -5.61 3.92 19.66
C ARG A 408 -6.05 5.25 20.26
N GLY A 409 -7.00 5.88 19.59
CA GLY A 409 -7.45 7.25 19.85
C GLY A 409 -8.00 7.87 18.57
N ASN A 410 -7.78 9.16 18.38
CA ASN A 410 -8.30 9.92 17.26
C ASN A 410 -7.16 10.46 16.41
N VAL A 411 -7.31 10.46 15.08
CA VAL A 411 -6.42 11.17 14.17
C VAL A 411 -7.24 11.99 13.18
N TYR A 412 -6.85 13.23 13.01
CA TYR A 412 -7.44 14.16 12.06
C TYR A 412 -6.39 14.51 11.01
N GLU A 413 -6.77 14.53 9.75
CA GLU A 413 -5.91 15.00 8.66
C GLU A 413 -6.68 15.95 7.74
N ALA A 414 -6.05 17.06 7.38
CA ALA A 414 -6.52 17.96 6.34
C ALA A 414 -5.39 18.20 5.34
N TYR A 415 -5.70 18.21 4.04
CA TYR A 415 -4.69 18.39 3.01
C TYR A 415 -5.21 19.12 1.78
N LEU A 416 -4.29 19.76 1.08
CA LEU A 416 -4.48 20.36 -0.22
C LEU A 416 -3.44 19.80 -1.19
N ILE A 417 -3.90 19.40 -2.38
CA ILE A 417 -3.06 18.95 -3.48
C ILE A 417 -3.26 19.94 -4.63
N GLN A 418 -2.15 20.36 -5.27
CA GLN A 418 -2.17 21.14 -6.48
C GLN A 418 -1.40 20.40 -7.57
N GLU A 419 -2.12 19.85 -8.56
CA GLU A 419 -1.50 19.28 -9.75
C GLU A 419 -0.99 20.39 -10.66
N LEU A 420 0.20 20.18 -11.21
CA LEU A 420 0.82 21.13 -12.15
C LEU A 420 0.32 20.81 -13.56
N PRO A 421 -0.09 21.82 -14.35
CA PRO A 421 -0.59 21.65 -15.70
C PRO A 421 0.56 21.43 -16.70
N LEU A 422 1.40 20.41 -16.46
CA LEU A 422 2.53 20.07 -17.30
C LEU A 422 2.12 19.02 -18.33
N PRO A 423 2.51 19.17 -19.61
CA PRO A 423 2.19 18.19 -20.64
C PRO A 423 2.93 16.87 -20.36
N ALA A 424 2.20 15.76 -20.37
CA ALA A 424 2.79 14.44 -20.26
C ALA A 424 3.62 14.10 -21.51
N ILE A 425 4.84 13.60 -21.32
CA ILE A 425 5.71 13.15 -22.41
C ILE A 425 5.34 11.74 -22.87
N SER A 426 4.83 10.91 -21.97
CA SER A 426 4.46 9.53 -22.26
C SER A 426 2.94 9.33 -22.20
N SER A 427 2.46 8.22 -22.77
CA SER A 427 1.06 7.80 -22.67
C SER A 427 0.70 7.23 -21.28
N PHE A 428 1.66 7.13 -20.37
CA PHE A 428 1.44 6.77 -18.98
C PHE A 428 0.96 7.99 -18.19
N VAL A 429 0.31 7.75 -17.06
CA VAL A 429 -0.20 8.80 -16.17
C VAL A 429 0.99 9.52 -15.53
N SER A 430 1.60 10.43 -16.30
CA SER A 430 2.66 11.30 -15.81
C SER A 430 2.02 12.51 -15.16
N LYS A 431 2.38 12.82 -13.93
CA LYS A 431 1.94 14.02 -13.23
C LYS A 431 2.97 14.51 -12.24
N ALA A 432 2.98 15.82 -12.04
CA ALA A 432 3.71 16.46 -10.96
C ALA A 432 2.73 17.28 -10.12
N PHE A 433 2.90 17.29 -8.80
CA PHE A 433 2.03 18.02 -7.90
C PHE A 433 2.75 18.40 -6.60
N PHE A 434 2.25 19.46 -5.99
CA PHE A 434 2.54 19.79 -4.61
C PHE A 434 1.40 19.30 -3.72
N LYS A 435 1.74 18.86 -2.51
CA LYS A 435 0.77 18.57 -1.46
C LYS A 435 1.23 19.23 -0.17
N VAL A 436 0.30 19.87 0.53
CA VAL A 436 0.51 20.35 1.90
C VAL A 436 -0.58 19.77 2.77
N GLY A 437 -0.24 19.44 4.02
CA GLY A 437 -1.22 18.89 4.93
C GLY A 437 -0.80 19.00 6.38
N TRP A 438 -1.73 18.65 7.22
CA TRP A 438 -1.58 18.63 8.66
C TRP A 438 -2.29 17.40 9.21
N GLN A 439 -1.58 16.65 10.07
CA GLN A 439 -2.09 15.54 10.85
C GLN A 439 -2.02 15.89 12.32
N TYR A 440 -3.05 15.54 13.07
CA TYR A 440 -3.10 15.65 14.52
C TYR A 440 -3.57 14.33 15.12
N TYR A 441 -2.77 13.83 16.06
CA TYR A 441 -2.99 12.58 16.79
C TYR A 441 -3.35 12.92 18.25
N ASP A 442 -4.43 12.30 18.74
CA ASP A 442 -4.87 12.30 20.13
C ASP A 442 -4.91 10.84 20.62
N PHE A 443 -3.82 10.39 21.24
CA PHE A 443 -3.68 9.02 21.73
C PHE A 443 -4.41 8.86 23.05
N GLN A 444 -5.39 7.98 23.11
CA GLN A 444 -6.14 7.65 24.30
C GLN A 444 -5.53 6.49 25.07
N TYR A 445 -4.87 5.56 24.34
CA TYR A 445 -4.21 4.38 24.91
C TYR A 445 -2.82 4.19 24.31
N THR A 446 -1.93 3.57 25.09
CA THR A 446 -0.55 3.26 24.68
C THR A 446 -0.47 2.11 23.68
N GLY A 447 0.70 1.92 23.06
CA GLY A 447 1.01 0.77 22.20
C GLY A 447 0.31 0.79 20.84
N SER A 448 -0.02 1.96 20.29
CA SER A 448 -0.58 2.08 18.94
C SER A 448 0.33 1.36 17.92
N ASN A 449 -0.26 0.55 17.02
CA ASN A 449 0.47 -0.28 16.05
C ASN A 449 1.41 -1.33 16.67
N ASN A 450 1.24 -1.64 17.94
CA ASN A 450 2.01 -2.65 18.65
C ASN A 450 1.07 -3.67 19.33
N TRP A 451 1.37 -4.94 19.19
CA TRP A 451 0.58 -6.04 19.78
C TRP A 451 1.13 -6.57 21.10
N ILE A 452 2.30 -6.08 21.57
CA ILE A 452 2.95 -6.54 22.79
C ILE A 452 2.42 -5.78 24.00
N GLY A 453 1.90 -6.50 25.00
CA GLY A 453 1.44 -5.96 26.27
C GLY A 453 0.06 -5.30 26.22
N ALA A 454 -0.57 -5.18 27.37
CA ALA A 454 -1.90 -4.58 27.50
C ALA A 454 -1.83 -3.05 27.35
N PRO A 455 -2.68 -2.45 26.49
CA PRO A 455 -2.75 -0.99 26.37
C PRO A 455 -3.22 -0.31 27.67
N VAL A 456 -2.49 0.71 28.10
CA VAL A 456 -2.80 1.54 29.26
C VAL A 456 -3.43 2.85 28.78
N LYS A 457 -4.42 3.36 29.52
CA LYS A 457 -5.01 4.67 29.22
C LYS A 457 -3.98 5.78 29.51
N VAL A 458 -3.75 6.68 28.56
CA VAL A 458 -2.72 7.71 28.68
C VAL A 458 -2.89 8.59 29.94
N SER A 459 -4.14 8.86 30.34
CA SER A 459 -4.43 9.60 31.59
C SER A 459 -4.12 8.83 32.89
N GLU A 460 -3.80 7.53 32.80
CA GLU A 460 -3.56 6.66 33.95
C GLU A 460 -2.11 6.16 34.06
N LEU A 461 -1.20 6.69 33.24
CA LEU A 461 0.21 6.27 33.19
C LEU A 461 0.93 6.39 34.55
N MET A 462 0.62 7.44 35.32
CA MET A 462 1.21 7.67 36.63
C MET A 462 0.35 7.15 37.80
N ALA A 463 -0.80 6.51 37.52
CA ALA A 463 -1.67 6.01 38.57
C ALA A 463 -1.08 4.83 39.35
N SER A 464 -0.23 4.03 38.71
CA SER A 464 0.42 2.87 39.31
C SER A 464 1.71 2.50 38.58
N PRO A 465 2.77 2.06 39.30
CA PRO A 465 3.95 1.45 38.69
C PRO A 465 3.65 0.23 37.81
N MET A 466 2.50 -0.41 38.02
CA MET A 466 2.03 -1.51 37.16
C MET A 466 1.64 -1.07 35.75
N ASN A 467 1.46 0.24 35.55
CA ASN A 467 1.21 0.85 34.23
C ASN A 467 2.51 1.18 33.48
N ALA A 468 3.65 0.64 33.90
CA ALA A 468 4.94 0.91 33.29
C ALA A 468 4.96 0.55 31.79
N GLN A 469 5.62 1.40 31.01
CA GLN A 469 5.71 1.28 29.57
C GLN A 469 7.14 0.89 29.14
N MET A 470 7.29 0.05 28.13
CA MET A 470 8.59 -0.31 27.53
C MET A 470 9.15 0.83 26.72
N LEU A 471 8.29 1.57 26.02
CA LEU A 471 8.63 2.70 25.18
C LEU A 471 7.95 3.98 25.70
N PRO A 472 8.51 5.18 25.46
CA PRO A 472 7.86 6.43 25.84
C PRO A 472 6.48 6.56 25.20
N PRO A 473 5.39 6.67 25.97
CA PRO A 473 4.04 6.79 25.41
C PRO A 473 3.78 8.20 24.91
N VAL A 474 3.18 8.33 23.72
CA VAL A 474 2.77 9.61 23.18
C VAL A 474 1.34 9.90 23.59
N LYS A 475 1.05 11.14 24.02
CA LYS A 475 -0.28 11.65 24.31
C LYS A 475 -0.88 12.38 23.12
N THR A 476 -0.13 13.34 22.56
CA THR A 476 -0.52 14.04 21.34
C THR A 476 0.67 14.14 20.39
N ALA A 477 0.38 14.15 19.11
CA ALA A 477 1.39 14.41 18.10
C ALA A 477 0.78 15.17 16.92
N GLN A 478 1.62 15.94 16.23
CA GLN A 478 1.22 16.63 15.01
C GLN A 478 2.34 16.60 13.98
N ASP A 479 1.93 16.62 12.73
CA ASP A 479 2.81 16.69 11.58
C ASP A 479 2.26 17.72 10.59
N PHE A 480 3.01 18.82 10.39
CA PHE A 480 2.80 19.71 9.24
C PHE A 480 3.75 19.27 8.13
N TYR A 481 3.22 18.88 7.00
CA TYR A 481 4.03 18.39 5.91
C TYR A 481 3.79 19.11 4.59
N GLY A 482 4.87 19.19 3.80
CA GLY A 482 4.83 19.62 2.42
C GLY A 482 5.55 18.63 1.52
N THR A 483 4.95 18.26 0.37
CA THR A 483 5.59 17.37 -0.60
C THR A 483 5.63 17.99 -1.99
N PHE A 484 6.69 17.65 -2.73
CA PHE A 484 6.73 17.74 -4.18
C PHE A 484 6.84 16.32 -4.73
N GLU A 485 5.89 15.93 -5.55
CA GLU A 485 5.80 14.56 -6.09
C GLU A 485 5.74 14.58 -7.61
N VAL A 486 6.47 13.63 -8.22
CA VAL A 486 6.47 13.40 -9.67
C VAL A 486 6.20 11.92 -9.91
N ARG A 487 5.32 11.62 -10.86
CA ARG A 487 5.07 10.27 -11.38
C ARG A 487 5.36 10.24 -12.87
N PHE A 488 6.02 9.19 -13.32
CA PHE A 488 6.47 9.04 -14.71
C PHE A 488 6.39 7.60 -15.19
#